data_4e802e9c45465efaf1f46d0284bd65fc
#
_entry.id   4e802e9c45465efaf1f46d0284bd65fc
#
_cell.length_a   1.000
_cell.length_b   1.000
_cell.length_c   1.000
_cell.angle_alpha   90.00
_cell.angle_beta   90.00
_cell.angle_gamma   90.00
#
_symmetry.space_group_name_H-M   'P 1'
#
loop_
_entity.id
_entity.type
_entity.pdbx_description
1 polymer ?
#
loop_
_entity_poly.entity_id
_entity_poly.type
_entity_poly.pdbx_seq_one_letter_code
_entity_poly.pdbx_strand_id
1 'polypeptide(L)'
;MQVAEQTTTKNDLRKKVLKAIKRTMFESVPASPGRAEHRLGHTIGRENSAWFRVKVLQQYRLFYRYDSASKIIVYVWVNDEDSLRAYGSKTDAYATFKKMLDGGYPPSTFEELLKTSREL
;
A
#
# COMPACT_ATOMS: atom_id res chain seq x y z
N MET A 1 24.40 32.22 -6.40
CA MET A 1 23.95 30.82 -6.48
C MET A 1 23.45 30.32 -5.15
N GLN A 2 22.25 29.84 -5.12
CA GLN A 2 21.64 29.38 -3.91
C GLN A 2 21.69 27.86 -3.81
N VAL A 3 22.39 27.37 -2.84
CA VAL A 3 22.52 25.94 -2.62
C VAL A 3 21.38 25.42 -1.73
N ALA A 4 20.92 26.26 -0.82
CA ALA A 4 19.87 25.87 0.12
C ALA A 4 18.58 25.38 -0.57
N GLU A 5 18.28 25.91 -1.72
CA GLU A 5 17.11 25.48 -2.50
C GLU A 5 17.21 24.05 -2.99
N GLN A 6 18.40 23.50 -2.99
CA GLN A 6 18.63 22.12 -3.38
C GLN A 6 18.35 21.14 -2.25
N THR A 7 18.22 21.65 -1.03
CA THR A 7 18.02 20.82 0.15
C THR A 7 16.54 20.49 0.34
N THR A 8 16.22 19.20 0.29
CA THR A 8 14.87 18.73 0.54
C THR A 8 14.70 18.42 2.01
N THR A 9 13.74 19.07 2.67
CA THR A 9 13.47 18.81 4.08
C THR A 9 12.65 17.55 4.25
N LYS A 10 12.61 17.03 5.49
CA LYS A 10 11.76 15.89 5.83
C LYS A 10 10.28 16.17 5.51
N ASN A 11 9.82 17.38 5.81
CA ASN A 11 8.44 17.76 5.53
C ASN A 11 8.14 17.78 4.04
N ASP A 12 9.09 18.24 3.23
CA ASP A 12 8.93 18.27 1.77
C ASP A 12 8.83 16.85 1.20
N LEU A 13 9.64 15.93 1.72
CA LEU A 13 9.61 14.53 1.32
C LEU A 13 8.27 13.89 1.69
N ARG A 14 7.78 14.16 2.89
CA ARG A 14 6.49 13.63 3.35
C ARG A 14 5.35 14.14 2.49
N LYS A 15 5.36 15.41 2.13
CA LYS A 15 4.35 16.00 1.24
C LYS A 15 4.38 15.34 -0.13
N LYS A 16 5.57 15.09 -0.66
CA LYS A 16 5.75 14.43 -1.95
C LYS A 16 5.18 13.00 -1.91
N VAL A 17 5.48 12.27 -0.86
CA VAL A 17 5.00 10.90 -0.69
C VAL A 17 3.48 10.89 -0.56
N LEU A 18 2.92 11.76 0.26
CA LEU A 18 1.48 11.85 0.46
C LEU A 18 0.75 12.18 -0.84
N LYS A 19 1.29 13.11 -1.62
CA LYS A 19 0.71 13.46 -2.91
C LYS A 19 0.73 12.27 -3.88
N ALA A 20 1.82 11.52 -3.89
CA ALA A 20 1.94 10.33 -4.73
C ALA A 20 0.97 9.23 -4.31
N ILE A 21 0.79 9.03 -3.00
CA ILE A 21 -0.18 8.07 -2.47
C ILE A 21 -1.59 8.46 -2.88
N LYS A 22 -1.97 9.72 -2.71
CA LYS A 22 -3.30 10.21 -3.08
C LYS A 22 -3.57 10.02 -4.57
N ARG A 23 -2.62 10.34 -5.42
CA ARG A 23 -2.75 10.13 -6.87
C ARG A 23 -2.97 8.65 -7.17
N THR A 24 -2.22 7.78 -6.53
CA THR A 24 -2.35 6.34 -6.70
C THR A 24 -3.74 5.86 -6.30
N MET A 25 -4.23 6.32 -5.14
CA MET A 25 -5.54 5.91 -4.62
C MET A 25 -6.71 6.41 -5.46
N PHE A 26 -6.64 7.63 -5.95
CA PHE A 26 -7.78 8.26 -6.62
C PHE A 26 -7.72 8.20 -8.15
N GLU A 27 -6.57 7.94 -8.72
CA GLU A 27 -6.40 7.92 -10.18
C GLU A 27 -5.88 6.57 -10.69
N SER A 28 -4.68 6.16 -10.26
CA SER A 28 -4.01 5.02 -10.86
C SER A 28 -4.70 3.68 -10.57
N VAL A 29 -5.04 3.42 -9.33
CA VAL A 29 -5.69 2.15 -8.95
C VAL A 29 -7.12 2.08 -9.49
N PRO A 30 -7.97 3.13 -9.31
CA PRO A 30 -9.34 3.06 -9.84
C PRO A 30 -9.43 2.86 -11.34
N ALA A 31 -8.41 3.27 -12.09
CA ALA A 31 -8.39 3.09 -13.54
C ALA A 31 -8.40 1.61 -13.94
N SER A 32 -7.77 0.74 -13.13
CA SER A 32 -7.74 -0.71 -13.37
C SER A 32 -7.40 -1.45 -12.08
N PRO A 33 -8.34 -1.53 -11.14
CA PRO A 33 -8.03 -2.07 -9.80
C PRO A 33 -7.71 -3.56 -9.76
N GLY A 34 -8.20 -4.32 -10.73
CA GLY A 34 -7.93 -5.76 -10.83
C GLY A 34 -6.70 -6.12 -11.64
N ARG A 35 -5.86 -5.15 -11.97
CA ARG A 35 -4.68 -5.35 -12.80
C ARG A 35 -3.77 -6.47 -12.25
N ALA A 36 -3.36 -7.37 -13.14
CA ALA A 36 -2.55 -8.53 -12.76
C ALA A 36 -1.24 -8.13 -12.08
N GLU A 37 -0.61 -7.04 -12.53
CA GLU A 37 0.66 -6.57 -11.95
C GLU A 37 0.51 -6.13 -10.49
N HIS A 38 -0.69 -5.80 -10.06
CA HIS A 38 -0.94 -5.40 -8.68
C HIS A 38 -1.25 -6.57 -7.76
N ARG A 39 -1.47 -7.76 -8.31
CA ARG A 39 -1.75 -8.93 -7.49
C ARG A 39 -0.53 -9.32 -6.68
N LEU A 40 -0.73 -9.53 -5.40
CA LEU A 40 0.34 -9.92 -4.50
C LEU A 40 0.78 -11.37 -4.74
N GLY A 41 -0.14 -12.22 -5.14
CA GLY A 41 0.14 -13.63 -5.37
C GLY A 41 0.62 -14.31 -4.09
N HIS A 42 1.69 -15.08 -4.18
CA HIS A 42 2.22 -15.82 -3.04
C HIS A 42 3.39 -15.10 -2.34
N THR A 43 3.60 -13.83 -2.63
CA THR A 43 4.73 -13.06 -2.07
C THR A 43 4.79 -13.10 -0.54
N ILE A 44 3.64 -13.08 0.12
CA ILE A 44 3.57 -13.14 1.59
C ILE A 44 2.73 -14.33 2.06
N GLY A 45 2.81 -15.42 1.32
CA GLY A 45 2.09 -16.64 1.65
C GLY A 45 0.86 -16.85 0.79
N ARG A 46 0.57 -18.12 0.52
CA ARG A 46 -0.55 -18.51 -0.33
C ARG A 46 -1.88 -18.07 0.26
N GLU A 47 -2.00 -18.08 1.57
CA GLU A 47 -3.21 -17.69 2.30
C GLU A 47 -3.54 -16.20 2.13
N ASN A 48 -2.56 -15.41 1.73
CA ASN A 48 -2.71 -13.96 1.54
C ASN A 48 -2.77 -13.57 0.06
N SER A 49 -3.05 -14.52 -0.83
CA SER A 49 -3.00 -14.29 -2.28
C SER A 49 -4.12 -13.38 -2.81
N ALA A 50 -5.15 -13.12 -2.00
CA ALA A 50 -6.25 -12.25 -2.41
C ALA A 50 -5.90 -10.75 -2.30
N TRP A 51 -4.77 -10.43 -1.68
CA TRP A 51 -4.33 -9.05 -1.52
C TRP A 51 -3.73 -8.49 -2.81
N PHE A 52 -3.86 -7.18 -2.96
CA PHE A 52 -3.23 -6.42 -4.03
C PHE A 52 -2.25 -5.43 -3.42
N ARG A 53 -1.25 -5.07 -4.18
CA ARG A 53 -0.34 -3.98 -3.81
C ARG A 53 0.06 -3.21 -5.04
N VAL A 54 0.31 -1.93 -4.86
CA VAL A 54 0.81 -1.06 -5.91
C VAL A 54 2.03 -0.31 -5.40
N LYS A 55 3.01 -0.18 -6.26
CA LYS A 55 4.23 0.56 -5.99
C LYS A 55 3.92 2.06 -6.04
N VAL A 56 4.33 2.77 -4.99
CA VAL A 56 4.24 4.23 -4.93
C VAL A 56 5.65 4.75 -4.75
N LEU A 57 6.14 5.52 -5.70
CA LEU A 57 7.53 5.92 -5.76
C LEU A 57 8.42 4.66 -5.75
N GLN A 58 9.58 4.68 -5.10
CA GLN A 58 10.47 3.52 -5.13
C GLN A 58 10.25 2.53 -3.99
N GLN A 59 10.09 3.03 -2.78
CA GLN A 59 10.12 2.19 -1.59
C GLN A 59 8.81 2.09 -0.84
N TYR A 60 7.74 2.66 -1.36
CA TYR A 60 6.44 2.59 -0.73
C TYR A 60 5.55 1.60 -1.46
N ARG A 61 4.72 0.90 -0.70
CA ARG A 61 3.75 -0.07 -1.23
C ARG A 61 2.41 0.19 -0.59
N LEU A 62 1.38 0.39 -1.42
CA LEU A 62 0.01 0.56 -0.97
C LEU A 62 -0.71 -0.78 -1.14
N PHE A 63 -1.24 -1.30 -0.03
CA PHE A 63 -1.93 -2.59 -0.02
C PHE A 63 -3.44 -2.38 -0.02
N TYR A 64 -4.13 -3.14 -0.85
CA TYR A 64 -5.58 -3.01 -0.95
C TYR A 64 -6.24 -4.35 -1.30
N ARG A 65 -7.54 -4.38 -1.10
CA ARG A 65 -8.40 -5.47 -1.57
C ARG A 65 -9.35 -4.91 -2.60
N TYR A 66 -9.70 -5.72 -3.57
CA TYR A 66 -10.64 -5.34 -4.60
C TYR A 66 -11.63 -6.46 -4.84
N ASP A 67 -12.93 -6.14 -4.79
CA ASP A 67 -14.00 -7.08 -5.13
C ASP A 67 -14.56 -6.69 -6.49
N SER A 68 -14.34 -7.53 -7.49
CA SER A 68 -14.72 -7.24 -8.87
C SER A 68 -16.23 -7.26 -9.07
N ALA A 69 -16.94 -8.04 -8.28
CA ALA A 69 -18.41 -8.14 -8.39
C ALA A 69 -19.08 -6.84 -7.94
N SER A 70 -18.68 -6.30 -6.80
CA SER A 70 -19.23 -5.04 -6.28
C SER A 70 -18.49 -3.81 -6.79
N LYS A 71 -17.30 -4.01 -7.39
CA LYS A 71 -16.41 -2.94 -7.84
C LYS A 71 -15.98 -2.01 -6.71
N ILE A 72 -15.77 -2.58 -5.52
CA ILE A 72 -15.33 -1.84 -4.35
C ILE A 72 -13.85 -2.08 -4.12
N ILE A 73 -13.11 -1.00 -3.90
CA ILE A 73 -11.70 -1.02 -3.53
C ILE A 73 -11.62 -0.62 -2.07
N VAL A 74 -10.91 -1.41 -1.26
CA VAL A 74 -10.64 -1.05 0.14
C VAL A 74 -9.13 -0.89 0.31
N TYR A 75 -8.68 0.33 0.50
CA TYR A 75 -7.28 0.61 0.81
C TYR A 75 -7.05 0.34 2.28
N VAL A 76 -6.00 -0.41 2.58
CA VAL A 76 -5.79 -0.94 3.92
C VAL A 76 -4.56 -0.35 4.60
N TRP A 77 -3.44 -0.28 3.89
CA TRP A 77 -2.21 0.13 4.53
C TRP A 77 -1.17 0.56 3.49
N VAL A 78 -0.38 1.53 3.89
CA VAL A 78 0.84 1.91 3.18
C VAL A 78 1.95 1.97 4.21
N ASN A 79 3.13 1.49 3.85
CA ASN A 79 4.26 1.51 4.76
C ASN A 79 4.77 2.94 5.00
N ASP A 80 5.46 3.12 6.11
CA ASP A 80 6.03 4.40 6.50
C ASP A 80 7.55 4.43 6.32
N GLU A 81 8.20 5.45 6.85
CA GLU A 81 9.65 5.63 6.76
C GLU A 81 10.43 4.50 7.43
N ASP A 82 9.84 3.86 8.45
CA ASP A 82 10.51 2.79 9.20
C ASP A 82 10.38 1.42 8.55
N SER A 83 9.51 1.30 7.55
CA SER A 83 9.25 0.03 6.86
C SER A 83 9.34 0.19 5.35
N LEU A 84 10.32 0.96 4.87
CA LEU A 84 10.56 1.12 3.44
C LEU A 84 10.91 -0.21 2.80
N ARG A 85 10.53 -0.36 1.52
CA ARG A 85 10.82 -1.58 0.78
C ARG A 85 12.33 -1.80 0.70
N ALA A 86 12.80 -2.84 1.37
CA ALA A 86 14.21 -3.22 1.39
C ALA A 86 14.29 -4.74 1.37
N TYR A 87 14.58 -5.28 0.21
CA TYR A 87 14.55 -6.72 -0.03
C TYR A 87 15.36 -7.49 1.01
N GLY A 88 14.72 -8.46 1.66
CA GLY A 88 15.37 -9.29 2.68
C GLY A 88 15.44 -8.68 4.08
N SER A 89 15.04 -7.42 4.23
CA SER A 89 15.04 -6.77 5.55
C SER A 89 13.81 -7.22 6.36
N LYS A 90 13.97 -7.34 7.68
CA LYS A 90 12.86 -7.66 8.59
C LYS A 90 11.85 -6.52 8.68
N THR A 91 12.26 -5.31 8.38
CA THR A 91 11.40 -4.14 8.40
C THR A 91 10.87 -3.77 7.02
N ASP A 92 11.13 -4.61 6.02
CA ASP A 92 10.60 -4.44 4.68
C ASP A 92 9.06 -4.36 4.69
N ALA A 93 8.51 -3.58 3.76
CA ALA A 93 7.05 -3.38 3.68
C ALA A 93 6.27 -4.69 3.62
N TYR A 94 6.74 -5.66 2.83
CA TYR A 94 6.05 -6.96 2.72
C TYR A 94 6.14 -7.76 4.01
N ALA A 95 7.31 -7.81 4.62
CA ALA A 95 7.51 -8.51 5.87
C ALA A 95 6.66 -7.89 6.98
N THR A 96 6.60 -6.58 7.02
CA THR A 96 5.80 -5.84 8.01
C THR A 96 4.31 -6.12 7.82
N PHE A 97 3.82 -6.08 6.59
CA PHE A 97 2.41 -6.34 6.30
C PHE A 97 2.02 -7.77 6.64
N LYS A 98 2.87 -8.74 6.30
CA LYS A 98 2.63 -10.13 6.65
C LYS A 98 2.52 -10.31 8.16
N LYS A 99 3.40 -9.66 8.90
CA LYS A 99 3.38 -9.72 10.36
C LYS A 99 2.09 -9.15 10.93
N MET A 100 1.60 -8.05 10.34
CA MET A 100 0.32 -7.48 10.73
C MET A 100 -0.83 -8.46 10.51
N LEU A 101 -0.87 -9.10 9.34
CA LEU A 101 -1.89 -10.08 9.01
C LEU A 101 -1.84 -11.29 9.94
N ASP A 102 -0.65 -11.78 10.23
CA ASP A 102 -0.46 -12.90 11.15
C ASP A 102 -0.95 -12.56 12.56
N GLY A 103 -0.88 -11.29 12.93
CA GLY A 103 -1.39 -10.79 14.19
C GLY A 103 -2.90 -10.51 14.20
N GLY A 104 -3.58 -10.72 13.09
CA GLY A 104 -5.03 -10.56 13.00
C GLY A 104 -5.51 -9.16 12.61
N TYR A 105 -4.62 -8.25 12.30
CA TYR A 105 -4.99 -6.91 11.84
C TYR A 105 -4.10 -6.49 10.68
N PRO A 106 -4.67 -6.04 9.57
CA PRO A 106 -6.10 -5.88 9.27
C PRO A 106 -6.82 -7.23 9.13
N PRO A 107 -8.16 -7.25 9.21
CA PRO A 107 -8.92 -8.47 8.98
C PRO A 107 -8.63 -9.04 7.59
N SER A 108 -8.59 -10.36 7.48
CA SER A 108 -8.22 -11.03 6.23
C SER A 108 -9.37 -11.17 5.24
N THR A 109 -10.61 -11.09 5.68
CA THR A 109 -11.77 -11.21 4.79
C THR A 109 -12.22 -9.85 4.28
N PHE A 110 -12.69 -9.83 3.03
CA PHE A 110 -13.18 -8.60 2.45
C PHE A 110 -14.39 -8.06 3.20
N GLU A 111 -15.28 -8.94 3.65
CA GLU A 111 -16.46 -8.54 4.41
C GLU A 111 -16.12 -7.79 5.69
N GLU A 112 -15.17 -8.29 6.45
CA GLU A 112 -14.76 -7.65 7.70
C GLU A 112 -14.04 -6.32 7.43
N LEU A 113 -13.21 -6.28 6.39
CA LEU A 113 -12.57 -5.05 5.96
C LEU A 113 -13.58 -3.98 5.61
N LEU A 114 -14.60 -4.36 4.84
CA LEU A 114 -15.63 -3.43 4.40
C LEU A 114 -16.41 -2.87 5.59
N LYS A 115 -16.74 -3.71 6.58
CA LYS A 115 -17.45 -3.27 7.79
C LYS A 115 -16.69 -2.21 8.58
N THR A 116 -15.38 -2.30 8.62
CA THR A 116 -14.54 -1.39 9.40
C THR A 116 -14.02 -0.20 8.58
N SER A 117 -14.27 -0.19 7.28
CA SER A 117 -13.84 0.88 6.41
C SER A 117 -14.86 2.01 6.38
N ARG A 118 -14.46 3.13 5.82
CA ARG A 118 -15.36 4.25 5.54
C ARG A 118 -15.06 4.79 4.15
N GLU A 119 -16.05 5.40 3.54
CA GLU A 119 -15.89 6.00 2.23
C GLU A 119 -14.93 7.17 2.27
N LEU A 120 -14.16 7.29 1.21
CA LEU A 120 -13.25 8.42 1.01
C LEU A 120 -13.93 9.55 0.29
#